data_5ff047fdc5b95275790b09387e40e984
#
_entry.id   5ff047fdc5b95275790b09387e40e984
#
_cell.length_a   1.000
_cell.length_b   1.000
_cell.length_c   1.000
_cell.angle_alpha   90.00
_cell.angle_beta   90.00
_cell.angle_gamma   90.00
#
_symmetry.space_group_name_H-M   'P 1'
#
loop_
_entity.id
_entity.type
_entity.pdbx_description
1 polymer ?
#
loop_
_entity_poly.entity_id
_entity_poly.type
_entity_poly.pdbx_seq_one_letter_code
_entity_poly.pdbx_strand_id
1 'polypeptide(L)'
;MGICQWDPPICPNRQLTPADITPLQLSWSRLGRALCKAFALDSTPAQLGIPNTIQFASYSADAVPVILTIQTDRHVLHRVVAELVARLRRSFILLAPTSRLMGAACQELLANVSAGFFALECTVLLSAQGALSSVRAPGELFARFTPEPKDSVGEDVARQTLALAKALNSAQRFRKAPLYTVFLLYCAEELSVNQIARRCGCARSVVFTRLKLLRQKLGRHPAELRQYSTQFERIEESLSDPRARNTYRKGAVYGDDPGEELED
;
A
#
# COMPACT_ATOMS: atom_id res chain seq x y z
N MET A 1 44.30 17.33 1.60
CA MET A 1 44.76 16.91 0.26
C MET A 1 44.55 15.40 0.14
N GLY A 2 43.83 14.91 -0.87
CA GLY A 2 43.72 13.51 -1.16
C GLY A 2 44.93 13.02 -1.93
N ILE A 3 45.65 12.03 -1.41
CA ILE A 3 46.87 11.48 -2.01
C ILE A 3 46.57 10.06 -2.50
N CYS A 4 46.92 9.79 -3.75
CA CYS A 4 46.79 8.43 -4.30
C CYS A 4 47.80 7.50 -3.59
N GLN A 5 47.29 6.38 -3.05
CA GLN A 5 48.10 5.40 -2.31
C GLN A 5 48.64 4.27 -3.22
N TRP A 6 48.36 4.30 -4.52
CA TRP A 6 48.93 3.36 -5.46
C TRP A 6 50.37 3.71 -5.83
N ASP A 7 51.17 2.72 -6.02
CA ASP A 7 52.54 2.89 -6.46
C ASP A 7 52.73 2.11 -7.79
N PRO A 8 52.94 2.81 -8.94
CA PRO A 8 52.94 4.26 -9.13
C PRO A 8 51.53 4.86 -8.99
N PRO A 9 51.38 6.19 -8.61
CA PRO A 9 50.10 6.81 -8.43
C PRO A 9 49.33 6.88 -9.76
N ILE A 10 48.13 6.28 -9.81
CA ILE A 10 47.26 6.18 -11.01
C ILE A 10 46.42 7.45 -11.18
N CYS A 11 46.13 8.17 -10.09
CA CYS A 11 45.29 9.36 -10.10
C CYS A 11 46.08 10.58 -9.58
N PRO A 12 45.79 11.80 -10.10
CA PRO A 12 46.40 13.01 -9.62
C PRO A 12 45.97 13.32 -8.17
N ASN A 13 46.89 13.90 -7.39
CA ASN A 13 46.54 14.41 -6.07
C ASN A 13 45.49 15.51 -6.19
N ARG A 14 44.42 15.41 -5.40
CA ARG A 14 43.29 16.35 -5.41
C ARG A 14 43.26 17.14 -4.11
N GLN A 15 43.11 18.45 -4.19
CA GLN A 15 42.80 19.27 -3.05
C GLN A 15 41.34 19.01 -2.63
N LEU A 16 41.16 18.51 -1.41
CA LEU A 16 39.84 18.25 -0.84
C LEU A 16 39.31 19.49 -0.15
N THR A 17 38.04 19.76 -0.33
CA THR A 17 37.29 20.76 0.41
C THR A 17 36.67 20.12 1.68
N PRO A 18 36.25 20.93 2.67
CA PRO A 18 35.51 20.37 3.82
C PRO A 18 34.28 19.53 3.44
N ALA A 19 33.61 19.85 2.32
CA ALA A 19 32.49 19.08 1.82
C ALA A 19 32.89 17.67 1.33
N ASP A 20 34.08 17.50 0.77
CA ASP A 20 34.58 16.21 0.29
C ASP A 20 34.92 15.23 1.44
N ILE A 21 35.15 15.73 2.65
CA ILE A 21 35.52 14.94 3.82
C ILE A 21 34.43 14.88 4.89
N THR A 22 33.31 15.59 4.66
CA THR A 22 32.15 15.51 5.58
C THR A 22 31.44 14.17 5.44
N PRO A 23 31.39 13.36 6.51
CA PRO A 23 30.67 12.10 6.44
C PRO A 23 29.16 12.33 6.31
N LEU A 24 28.54 11.69 5.33
CA LEU A 24 27.11 11.73 5.13
C LEU A 24 26.45 10.49 5.76
N GLN A 25 25.38 10.71 6.50
CA GLN A 25 24.59 9.63 7.05
C GLN A 25 23.26 9.48 6.30
N LEU A 26 22.91 8.26 5.93
CA LEU A 26 21.64 7.97 5.30
C LEU A 26 20.48 8.21 6.26
N SER A 27 19.54 9.06 5.87
CA SER A 27 18.28 9.22 6.61
C SER A 27 17.24 8.18 6.16
N TRP A 28 17.12 7.10 6.91
CA TRP A 28 16.15 6.02 6.67
C TRP A 28 14.72 6.54 6.59
N SER A 29 14.35 7.48 7.46
CA SER A 29 13.00 8.04 7.48
C SER A 29 12.69 8.91 6.25
N ARG A 30 13.68 9.64 5.72
CA ARG A 30 13.51 10.41 4.48
C ARG A 30 13.43 9.50 3.27
N LEU A 31 14.32 8.51 3.19
CA LEU A 31 14.32 7.55 2.10
C LEU A 31 13.04 6.72 2.11
N GLY A 32 12.62 6.20 3.26
CA GLY A 32 11.37 5.44 3.38
C GLY A 32 10.15 6.24 2.94
N ARG A 33 10.04 7.52 3.34
CA ARG A 33 8.95 8.41 2.86
C ARG A 33 8.99 8.67 1.36
N ALA A 34 10.18 8.83 0.79
CA ALA A 34 10.34 9.03 -0.65
C ALA A 34 9.92 7.77 -1.43
N LEU A 35 10.29 6.58 -0.95
CA LEU A 35 9.87 5.30 -1.53
C LEU A 35 8.37 5.05 -1.36
N CYS A 36 7.78 5.36 -0.20
CA CYS A 36 6.33 5.31 -0.01
C CYS A 36 5.59 6.19 -1.04
N LYS A 37 6.12 7.38 -1.30
CA LYS A 37 5.53 8.27 -2.32
C LYS A 37 5.70 7.70 -3.73
N ALA A 38 6.90 7.18 -4.06
CA ALA A 38 7.20 6.64 -5.38
C ALA A 38 6.35 5.41 -5.73
N PHE A 39 6.11 4.54 -4.75
CA PHE A 39 5.37 3.29 -4.93
C PHE A 39 3.93 3.33 -4.41
N ALA A 40 3.40 4.50 -4.03
CA ALA A 40 2.06 4.69 -3.47
C ALA A 40 1.75 3.73 -2.30
N LEU A 41 2.74 3.51 -1.40
CA LEU A 41 2.64 2.58 -0.28
C LEU A 41 2.12 3.26 0.99
N ASP A 42 1.46 2.48 1.84
CA ASP A 42 1.10 2.90 3.20
C ASP A 42 2.32 2.79 4.12
N SER A 43 2.68 3.90 4.76
CA SER A 43 3.83 3.95 5.67
C SER A 43 3.52 3.20 6.97
N THR A 44 4.18 2.08 7.19
CA THR A 44 4.07 1.23 8.39
C THR A 44 5.47 0.90 8.92
N PRO A 45 6.23 1.90 9.41
CA PRO A 45 7.60 1.68 9.83
C PRO A 45 7.67 0.75 11.02
N ALA A 46 8.56 -0.25 10.94
CA ALA A 46 8.88 -1.15 12.04
C ALA A 46 10.39 -1.46 12.05
N GLN A 47 10.96 -1.49 13.24
CA GLN A 47 12.35 -1.92 13.41
C GLN A 47 12.40 -3.44 13.49
N LEU A 48 13.22 -4.04 12.63
CA LEU A 48 13.37 -5.50 12.57
C LEU A 48 14.53 -6.02 13.44
N GLY A 49 15.34 -5.13 14.00
CA GLY A 49 16.55 -5.50 14.76
C GLY A 49 17.64 -6.15 13.87
N ILE A 50 17.56 -6.01 12.56
CA ILE A 50 18.54 -6.49 11.59
C ILE A 50 19.35 -5.28 11.09
N PRO A 51 20.68 -5.33 11.12
CA PRO A 51 21.51 -4.20 10.70
C PRO A 51 21.20 -3.73 9.27
N ASN A 52 21.12 -2.44 9.08
CA ASN A 52 20.86 -1.79 7.79
C ASN A 52 19.59 -2.31 7.08
N THR A 53 18.58 -2.71 7.86
CA THR A 53 17.34 -3.27 7.35
C THR A 53 16.15 -2.72 8.13
N ILE A 54 15.15 -2.21 7.43
CA ILE A 54 13.96 -1.60 8.02
C ILE A 54 12.71 -1.99 7.23
N GLN A 55 11.63 -2.32 7.90
CA GLN A 55 10.31 -2.25 7.30
C GLN A 55 9.87 -0.79 7.31
N PHE A 56 9.53 -0.22 6.16
CA PHE A 56 9.10 1.18 6.06
C PHE A 56 7.65 1.32 5.59
N ALA A 57 7.09 0.27 5.00
CA ALA A 57 5.74 0.28 4.45
C ALA A 57 5.09 -1.10 4.49
N SER A 58 3.82 -1.14 4.09
CA SER A 58 3.10 -2.33 3.69
C SER A 58 2.40 -2.11 2.36
N TYR A 59 2.18 -3.20 1.62
CA TYR A 59 1.50 -3.22 0.33
C TYR A 59 0.27 -4.10 0.38
N SER A 60 -0.78 -3.71 -0.33
CA SER A 60 -2.06 -4.40 -0.50
C SER A 60 -2.87 -4.64 0.77
N ALA A 61 -4.05 -5.24 0.58
CA ALA A 61 -5.00 -5.60 1.62
C ALA A 61 -4.42 -6.56 2.67
N ASP A 62 -3.51 -7.45 2.25
CA ASP A 62 -2.87 -8.44 3.13
C ASP A 62 -1.75 -7.83 3.97
N ALA A 63 -1.55 -6.51 3.89
CA ALA A 63 -0.50 -5.78 4.59
C ALA A 63 0.88 -6.45 4.43
N VAL A 64 1.21 -6.82 3.19
CA VAL A 64 2.49 -7.43 2.84
C VAL A 64 3.62 -6.49 3.22
N PRO A 65 4.56 -6.88 4.12
CA PRO A 65 5.64 -6.00 4.56
C PRO A 65 6.54 -5.58 3.40
N VAL A 66 6.86 -4.29 3.31
CA VAL A 66 7.85 -3.76 2.38
C VAL A 66 9.09 -3.36 3.17
N ILE A 67 10.16 -4.07 2.89
CA ILE A 67 11.41 -4.01 3.65
C ILE A 67 12.50 -3.46 2.75
N LEU A 68 13.26 -2.51 3.24
CA LEU A 68 14.46 -2.01 2.59
C LEU A 68 15.68 -2.53 3.35
N THR A 69 16.62 -3.11 2.62
CA THR A 69 17.93 -3.52 3.13
C THR A 69 19.04 -2.89 2.30
N ILE A 70 20.10 -2.41 2.96
CA ILE A 70 21.28 -1.84 2.31
C ILE A 70 22.49 -2.59 2.83
N GLN A 71 22.97 -3.53 2.04
CA GLN A 71 24.11 -4.35 2.36
C GLN A 71 25.22 -4.11 1.34
N THR A 72 26.47 -4.30 1.76
CA THR A 72 27.66 -4.11 0.93
C THR A 72 28.33 -5.42 0.54
N ASP A 73 27.91 -6.53 1.18
CA ASP A 73 28.47 -7.84 1.01
C ASP A 73 27.40 -8.91 0.73
N ARG A 74 27.70 -9.87 -0.15
CA ARG A 74 26.79 -10.94 -0.55
C ARG A 74 26.45 -11.89 0.60
N HIS A 75 27.41 -12.25 1.43
CA HIS A 75 27.18 -13.18 2.55
C HIS A 75 26.34 -12.51 3.62
N VAL A 76 26.54 -11.20 3.84
CA VAL A 76 25.70 -10.42 4.77
C VAL A 76 24.25 -10.34 4.24
N LEU A 77 24.06 -10.06 2.94
CA LEU A 77 22.72 -10.07 2.35
C LEU A 77 22.05 -11.42 2.48
N HIS A 78 22.76 -12.52 2.21
CA HIS A 78 22.22 -13.87 2.36
C HIS A 78 21.75 -14.14 3.79
N ARG A 79 22.54 -13.78 4.79
CA ARG A 79 22.17 -13.91 6.21
C ARG A 79 20.95 -13.07 6.56
N VAL A 80 20.86 -11.83 6.07
CA VAL A 80 19.69 -10.96 6.25
C VAL A 80 18.44 -11.59 5.64
N VAL A 81 18.53 -12.12 4.42
CA VAL A 81 17.40 -12.80 3.75
C VAL A 81 16.96 -14.02 4.55
N ALA A 82 17.89 -14.87 4.98
CA ALA A 82 17.59 -16.05 5.77
C ALA A 82 16.89 -15.67 7.10
N GLU A 83 17.36 -14.62 7.75
CA GLU A 83 16.75 -14.12 9.00
C GLU A 83 15.35 -13.53 8.79
N LEU A 84 15.14 -12.79 7.70
CA LEU A 84 13.82 -12.27 7.34
C LEU A 84 12.83 -13.41 7.06
N VAL A 85 13.23 -14.42 6.29
CA VAL A 85 12.41 -15.59 5.99
C VAL A 85 12.04 -16.34 7.26
N ALA A 86 13.01 -16.58 8.15
CA ALA A 86 12.79 -17.28 9.42
C ALA A 86 11.84 -16.53 10.38
N ARG A 87 11.95 -15.20 10.43
CA ARG A 87 11.14 -14.36 11.35
C ARG A 87 9.74 -14.10 10.83
N LEU A 88 9.61 -13.75 9.55
CA LEU A 88 8.31 -13.32 8.99
C LEU A 88 7.43 -14.51 8.63
N ARG A 89 7.98 -15.60 8.11
CA ARG A 89 7.28 -16.83 7.70
C ARG A 89 6.04 -16.58 6.82
N ARG A 90 6.06 -15.50 6.07
CA ARG A 90 5.01 -15.06 5.14
C ARG A 90 5.62 -14.27 4.00
N SER A 91 4.84 -14.02 2.94
CA SER A 91 5.29 -13.19 1.83
C SER A 91 5.67 -11.78 2.28
N PHE A 92 6.71 -11.24 1.68
CA PHE A 92 7.16 -9.85 1.86
C PHE A 92 7.83 -9.34 0.59
N ILE A 93 7.95 -8.02 0.49
CA ILE A 93 8.65 -7.33 -0.59
C ILE A 93 9.99 -6.85 -0.04
N LEU A 94 11.08 -7.34 -0.62
CA LEU A 94 12.43 -6.92 -0.27
C LEU A 94 12.96 -5.95 -1.33
N LEU A 95 13.30 -4.75 -0.91
CA LEU A 95 13.98 -3.75 -1.72
C LEU A 95 15.44 -3.70 -1.35
N ALA A 96 16.32 -3.59 -2.34
CA ALA A 96 17.73 -3.29 -2.14
C ALA A 96 18.21 -2.29 -3.20
N PRO A 97 19.31 -1.55 -2.96
CA PRO A 97 19.81 -0.58 -3.93
C PRO A 97 20.10 -1.20 -5.30
N THR A 98 20.72 -2.37 -5.34
CA THR A 98 21.12 -3.06 -6.57
C THR A 98 20.82 -4.55 -6.51
N SER A 99 20.75 -5.19 -7.67
CA SER A 99 20.62 -6.65 -7.81
C SER A 99 21.97 -7.38 -7.66
N ARG A 100 23.07 -6.66 -7.69
CA ARG A 100 24.45 -7.21 -7.78
C ARG A 100 24.80 -8.22 -6.69
N LEU A 101 24.26 -8.05 -5.49
CA LEU A 101 24.54 -8.93 -4.35
C LEU A 101 23.57 -10.12 -4.26
N MET A 102 22.49 -10.12 -5.07
CA MET A 102 21.48 -11.17 -5.07
C MET A 102 22.02 -12.44 -5.75
N GLY A 103 22.20 -13.50 -4.98
CA GLY A 103 22.63 -14.81 -5.47
C GLY A 103 21.47 -15.81 -5.55
N ALA A 104 21.69 -16.95 -6.22
CA ALA A 104 20.69 -18.00 -6.39
C ALA A 104 20.14 -18.52 -5.04
N ALA A 105 20.99 -18.71 -4.04
CA ALA A 105 20.55 -19.12 -2.70
C ALA A 105 19.59 -18.13 -2.03
N CYS A 106 19.80 -16.82 -2.23
CA CYS A 106 18.85 -15.80 -1.73
C CYS A 106 17.51 -15.87 -2.47
N GLN A 107 17.55 -16.09 -3.79
CA GLN A 107 16.33 -16.22 -4.60
C GLN A 107 15.50 -17.44 -4.17
N GLU A 108 16.15 -18.56 -3.91
CA GLU A 108 15.49 -19.77 -3.42
C GLU A 108 14.84 -19.55 -2.05
N LEU A 109 15.56 -18.94 -1.11
CA LEU A 109 15.00 -18.60 0.20
C LEU A 109 13.76 -17.71 0.10
N LEU A 110 13.79 -16.69 -0.77
CA LEU A 110 12.67 -15.80 -1.00
C LEU A 110 11.50 -16.54 -1.67
N ALA A 111 11.78 -17.43 -2.63
CA ALA A 111 10.76 -18.22 -3.31
C ALA A 111 9.99 -19.12 -2.33
N ASN A 112 10.66 -19.72 -1.35
CA ASN A 112 10.06 -20.61 -0.34
C ASN A 112 8.96 -19.96 0.49
N VAL A 113 8.99 -18.62 0.63
CA VAL A 113 7.97 -17.84 1.36
C VAL A 113 7.17 -16.93 0.43
N SER A 114 7.26 -17.12 -0.89
CA SER A 114 6.62 -16.26 -1.90
C SER A 114 7.00 -14.79 -1.76
N ALA A 115 8.18 -14.48 -1.21
CA ALA A 115 8.69 -13.14 -1.11
C ALA A 115 9.26 -12.63 -2.44
N GLY A 116 9.23 -11.30 -2.67
CA GLY A 116 9.74 -10.65 -3.86
C GLY A 116 10.98 -9.82 -3.60
N PHE A 117 11.89 -9.86 -4.54
CA PHE A 117 13.06 -8.97 -4.56
C PHE A 117 12.95 -7.96 -5.70
N PHE A 118 13.21 -6.68 -5.38
CA PHE A 118 13.21 -5.60 -6.35
C PHE A 118 14.43 -4.69 -6.12
N ALA A 119 15.28 -4.56 -7.12
CA ALA A 119 16.40 -3.65 -7.09
C ALA A 119 15.93 -2.22 -7.40
N LEU A 120 16.27 -1.26 -6.55
CA LEU A 120 15.87 0.13 -6.73
C LEU A 120 16.46 0.71 -8.02
N GLU A 121 17.67 0.32 -8.41
CA GLU A 121 18.31 0.72 -9.67
C GLU A 121 17.44 0.46 -10.91
N CYS A 122 16.56 -0.58 -10.87
CA CYS A 122 15.70 -0.98 -11.98
C CYS A 122 14.23 -0.52 -11.81
N THR A 123 13.84 -0.11 -10.60
CA THR A 123 12.43 0.13 -10.27
C THR A 123 12.13 1.59 -9.93
N VAL A 124 13.16 2.41 -9.71
CA VAL A 124 13.02 3.81 -9.30
C VAL A 124 13.82 4.72 -10.23
N LEU A 125 13.24 5.85 -10.59
CA LEU A 125 13.89 6.96 -11.27
C LEU A 125 14.12 8.10 -10.28
N LEU A 126 15.30 8.72 -10.37
CA LEU A 126 15.64 9.94 -9.62
C LEU A 126 15.52 11.13 -10.58
N SER A 127 14.65 12.08 -10.26
CA SER A 127 14.53 13.32 -11.02
C SER A 127 15.70 14.27 -10.73
N ALA A 128 15.91 15.25 -11.60
CA ALA A 128 16.91 16.31 -11.39
C ALA A 128 16.69 17.11 -10.09
N GLN A 129 15.44 17.15 -9.59
CA GLN A 129 15.08 17.79 -8.32
C GLN A 129 15.23 16.87 -7.10
N GLY A 130 15.77 15.65 -7.27
CA GLY A 130 15.94 14.68 -6.20
C GLY A 130 14.66 13.94 -5.77
N ALA A 131 13.57 14.01 -6.55
CA ALA A 131 12.36 13.25 -6.29
C ALA A 131 12.46 11.84 -6.88
N LEU A 132 11.98 10.84 -6.10
CA LEU A 132 11.88 9.46 -6.55
C LEU A 132 10.52 9.20 -7.19
N SER A 133 10.50 8.47 -8.30
CA SER A 133 9.29 7.97 -8.95
C SER A 133 9.47 6.52 -9.38
N SER A 134 8.40 5.74 -9.43
CA SER A 134 8.45 4.36 -9.91
C SER A 134 8.60 4.33 -11.43
N VAL A 135 9.39 3.39 -11.95
CA VAL A 135 9.56 3.12 -13.40
C VAL A 135 8.29 2.55 -14.02
N ARG A 136 7.55 1.74 -13.25
CA ARG A 136 6.28 1.10 -13.65
C ARG A 136 5.19 1.46 -12.65
N ALA A 137 3.93 1.30 -13.06
CA ALA A 137 2.83 1.44 -12.13
C ALA A 137 3.01 0.47 -10.93
N PRO A 138 2.86 0.93 -9.68
CA PRO A 138 3.07 0.08 -8.51
C PRO A 138 2.23 -1.20 -8.51
N GLY A 139 0.99 -1.14 -9.03
CA GLY A 139 0.11 -2.30 -9.19
C GLY A 139 0.66 -3.36 -10.14
N GLU A 140 1.36 -2.95 -11.21
CA GLU A 140 2.03 -3.88 -12.12
C GLU A 140 3.30 -4.47 -11.49
N LEU A 141 4.09 -3.61 -10.84
CA LEU A 141 5.34 -4.01 -10.21
C LEU A 141 5.13 -5.07 -9.12
N PHE A 142 4.09 -4.88 -8.32
CA PHE A 142 3.75 -5.73 -7.19
C PHE A 142 2.52 -6.61 -7.43
N ALA A 143 2.12 -6.85 -8.70
CA ALA A 143 0.92 -7.60 -9.08
C ALA A 143 0.79 -8.95 -8.35
N ARG A 144 1.88 -9.71 -8.21
CA ARG A 144 1.88 -11.00 -7.54
C ARG A 144 1.54 -10.96 -6.03
N PHE A 145 1.59 -9.77 -5.41
CA PHE A 145 1.22 -9.56 -4.01
C PHE A 145 -0.18 -8.96 -3.86
N THR A 146 -0.84 -8.72 -4.99
CA THR A 146 -2.24 -8.31 -5.00
C THR A 146 -3.09 -9.57 -4.93
N PRO A 147 -3.97 -9.72 -3.93
CA PRO A 147 -4.85 -10.87 -3.87
C PRO A 147 -5.73 -10.94 -5.12
N GLU A 148 -5.84 -12.13 -5.72
CA GLU A 148 -6.75 -12.33 -6.84
C GLU A 148 -8.20 -12.09 -6.37
N PRO A 149 -9.00 -11.32 -7.12
CA PRO A 149 -10.40 -11.14 -6.79
C PRO A 149 -11.14 -12.50 -6.87
N LYS A 150 -11.67 -12.95 -5.75
CA LYS A 150 -12.53 -14.16 -5.70
C LYS A 150 -13.90 -13.84 -6.26
N ASP A 151 -14.16 -14.27 -7.49
CA ASP A 151 -15.13 -13.71 -8.44
C ASP A 151 -16.63 -13.76 -8.09
N SER A 152 -17.17 -14.56 -7.27
CA SER A 152 -18.63 -14.54 -7.02
C SER A 152 -19.01 -14.31 -5.55
N VAL A 153 -18.26 -14.86 -4.64
CA VAL A 153 -18.43 -14.61 -3.19
C VAL A 153 -18.04 -13.17 -2.85
N GLY A 154 -17.19 -12.56 -3.68
CA GLY A 154 -16.72 -11.20 -3.53
C GLY A 154 -17.80 -10.13 -3.71
N GLU A 155 -18.71 -10.31 -4.66
CA GLU A 155 -19.73 -9.30 -4.95
C GLU A 155 -20.78 -9.21 -3.84
N ASP A 156 -21.20 -10.34 -3.28
CA ASP A 156 -22.13 -10.34 -2.15
C ASP A 156 -21.50 -9.76 -0.89
N VAL A 157 -20.23 -10.09 -0.63
CA VAL A 157 -19.46 -9.50 0.49
C VAL A 157 -19.29 -7.99 0.28
N ALA A 158 -18.96 -7.55 -0.93
CA ALA A 158 -18.84 -6.14 -1.25
C ALA A 158 -20.16 -5.40 -1.06
N ARG A 159 -21.27 -5.95 -1.55
CA ARG A 159 -22.62 -5.38 -1.43
C ARG A 159 -23.04 -5.25 0.03
N GLN A 160 -22.88 -6.32 0.83
CA GLN A 160 -23.17 -6.30 2.26
C GLN A 160 -22.31 -5.29 3.01
N THR A 161 -21.02 -5.26 2.73
CA THR A 161 -20.07 -4.32 3.39
C THR A 161 -20.41 -2.86 3.07
N LEU A 162 -20.77 -2.59 1.81
CA LEU A 162 -21.17 -1.27 1.35
C LEU A 162 -22.48 -0.81 2.02
N ALA A 163 -23.46 -1.70 2.09
CA ALA A 163 -24.73 -1.43 2.78
C ALA A 163 -24.49 -1.13 4.28
N LEU A 164 -23.65 -1.91 4.94
CA LEU A 164 -23.30 -1.71 6.34
C LEU A 164 -22.55 -0.37 6.55
N ALA A 165 -21.60 -0.04 5.69
CA ALA A 165 -20.87 1.23 5.74
C ALA A 165 -21.82 2.44 5.53
N LYS A 166 -22.80 2.34 4.63
CA LYS A 166 -23.87 3.34 4.45
C LYS A 166 -24.73 3.48 5.69
N ALA A 167 -25.18 2.38 6.28
CA ALA A 167 -25.99 2.38 7.51
C ALA A 167 -25.24 3.02 8.68
N LEU A 168 -23.94 2.70 8.85
CA LEU A 168 -23.10 3.30 9.88
C LEU A 168 -22.94 4.82 9.69
N ASN A 169 -22.85 5.29 8.46
CA ASN A 169 -22.76 6.72 8.15
C ASN A 169 -24.06 7.46 8.52
N SER A 170 -25.21 6.82 8.33
CA SER A 170 -26.51 7.37 8.71
C SER A 170 -26.69 7.46 10.23
N ALA A 171 -26.16 6.46 10.96
CA ALA A 171 -26.23 6.42 12.43
C ALA A 171 -25.25 7.38 13.11
N GLN A 172 -24.12 7.72 12.45
CA GLN A 172 -23.08 8.56 13.02
C GLN A 172 -22.79 9.77 12.12
N ARG A 173 -23.42 10.91 12.44
CA ARG A 173 -23.24 12.15 11.68
C ARG A 173 -21.92 12.84 12.03
N PHE A 174 -20.87 12.48 11.33
CA PHE A 174 -19.59 13.21 11.41
C PHE A 174 -19.58 14.38 10.42
N ARG A 175 -19.35 15.59 10.91
CA ARG A 175 -19.25 16.80 10.06
C ARG A 175 -18.02 16.79 9.15
N LYS A 176 -16.91 16.23 9.62
CA LYS A 176 -15.66 16.10 8.84
C LYS A 176 -15.32 14.63 8.66
N ALA A 177 -14.90 14.25 7.46
CA ALA A 177 -14.55 12.89 7.06
C ALA A 177 -15.64 11.87 7.47
N PRO A 178 -16.82 11.86 6.82
CA PRO A 178 -17.87 10.88 7.05
C PRO A 178 -17.34 9.46 6.90
N LEU A 179 -17.84 8.51 7.69
CA LEU A 179 -17.35 7.12 7.68
C LEU A 179 -17.44 6.47 6.28
N TYR A 180 -18.55 6.69 5.60
CA TYR A 180 -18.77 6.16 4.27
C TYR A 180 -17.80 6.77 3.23
N THR A 181 -17.56 8.07 3.30
CA THR A 181 -16.58 8.73 2.43
C THR A 181 -15.18 8.19 2.67
N VAL A 182 -14.77 8.04 3.95
CA VAL A 182 -13.46 7.46 4.28
C VAL A 182 -13.36 6.00 3.81
N PHE A 183 -14.45 5.23 3.94
CA PHE A 183 -14.52 3.86 3.44
C PHE A 183 -14.29 3.79 1.93
N LEU A 184 -15.04 4.57 1.14
CA LEU A 184 -14.90 4.58 -0.32
C LEU A 184 -13.50 5.02 -0.76
N LEU A 185 -13.00 6.13 -0.21
CA LEU A 185 -11.68 6.65 -0.55
C LEU A 185 -10.56 5.66 -0.21
N TYR A 186 -10.72 4.89 0.87
CA TYR A 186 -9.71 3.95 1.31
C TYR A 186 -9.84 2.58 0.61
N CYS A 187 -11.05 2.05 0.48
CA CYS A 187 -11.28 0.69 0.00
C CYS A 187 -11.55 0.62 -1.51
N ALA A 188 -12.28 1.58 -2.08
CA ALA A 188 -12.58 1.61 -3.52
C ALA A 188 -11.50 2.38 -4.30
N GLU A 189 -11.23 3.64 -3.93
CA GLU A 189 -10.22 4.46 -4.61
C GLU A 189 -8.78 4.16 -4.16
N GLU A 190 -8.57 3.23 -3.23
CA GLU A 190 -7.28 2.77 -2.70
C GLU A 190 -6.33 3.88 -2.20
N LEU A 191 -6.87 5.03 -1.85
CA LEU A 191 -6.08 6.17 -1.43
C LEU A 191 -5.36 5.90 -0.10
N SER A 192 -4.15 6.46 0.03
CA SER A 192 -3.42 6.46 1.30
C SER A 192 -4.08 7.38 2.32
N VAL A 193 -3.85 7.12 3.61
CA VAL A 193 -4.38 7.96 4.71
C VAL A 193 -4.05 9.45 4.54
N ASN A 194 -2.87 9.76 3.98
CA ASN A 194 -2.47 11.14 3.71
C ASN A 194 -3.31 11.81 2.62
N GLN A 195 -3.60 11.08 1.55
CA GLN A 195 -4.42 11.57 0.45
C GLN A 195 -5.86 11.77 0.91
N ILE A 196 -6.41 10.82 1.68
CA ILE A 196 -7.75 10.92 2.27
C ILE A 196 -7.84 12.15 3.21
N ALA A 197 -6.86 12.33 4.09
CA ALA A 197 -6.82 13.47 5.00
C ALA A 197 -6.84 14.81 4.24
N ARG A 198 -6.05 14.92 3.16
CA ARG A 198 -6.05 16.10 2.29
C ARG A 198 -7.40 16.31 1.60
N ARG A 199 -7.96 15.25 1.01
CA ARG A 199 -9.23 15.30 0.26
C ARG A 199 -10.42 15.63 1.17
N CYS A 200 -10.40 15.16 2.42
CA CYS A 200 -11.43 15.44 3.42
C CYS A 200 -11.19 16.74 4.23
N GLY A 201 -10.08 17.44 4.03
CA GLY A 201 -9.73 18.65 4.78
C GLY A 201 -9.61 18.38 6.28
N CYS A 202 -9.05 17.24 6.70
CA CYS A 202 -8.94 16.84 8.10
C CYS A 202 -7.53 16.34 8.48
N ALA A 203 -7.26 16.21 9.77
CA ALA A 203 -6.00 15.66 10.25
C ALA A 203 -5.92 14.14 9.99
N ARG A 204 -4.70 13.62 9.77
CA ARG A 204 -4.45 12.17 9.60
C ARG A 204 -5.02 11.33 10.74
N SER A 205 -4.91 11.80 11.98
CA SER A 205 -5.44 11.14 13.17
C SER A 205 -6.95 10.89 13.08
N VAL A 206 -7.69 11.81 12.44
CA VAL A 206 -9.12 11.66 12.21
C VAL A 206 -9.39 10.48 11.27
N VAL A 207 -8.63 10.37 10.17
CA VAL A 207 -8.77 9.25 9.22
C VAL A 207 -8.45 7.92 9.90
N PHE A 208 -7.36 7.85 10.66
CA PHE A 208 -7.03 6.64 11.45
C PHE A 208 -8.14 6.25 12.42
N THR A 209 -8.72 7.22 13.13
CA THR A 209 -9.84 6.98 14.04
C THR A 209 -11.05 6.43 13.29
N ARG A 210 -11.35 6.94 12.08
CA ARG A 210 -12.43 6.43 11.24
C ARG A 210 -12.16 5.00 10.74
N LEU A 211 -10.95 4.71 10.27
CA LEU A 211 -10.56 3.35 9.85
C LEU A 211 -10.61 2.36 11.01
N LYS A 212 -10.19 2.76 12.21
CA LYS A 212 -10.31 1.93 13.42
C LYS A 212 -11.77 1.62 13.75
N LEU A 213 -12.64 2.63 13.66
CA LEU A 213 -14.07 2.46 13.89
C LEU A 213 -14.72 1.58 12.82
N LEU A 214 -14.36 1.75 11.55
CA LEU A 214 -14.79 0.87 10.46
C LEU A 214 -14.38 -0.58 10.73
N ARG A 215 -13.12 -0.83 11.09
CA ARG A 215 -12.64 -2.17 11.47
C ARG A 215 -13.49 -2.77 12.58
N GLN A 216 -13.77 -2.01 13.63
CA GLN A 216 -14.55 -2.48 14.78
C GLN A 216 -15.99 -2.82 14.40
N LYS A 217 -16.61 -2.03 13.53
CA LYS A 217 -18.03 -2.18 13.17
C LYS A 217 -18.26 -3.16 12.01
N LEU A 218 -17.33 -3.24 11.06
CA LEU A 218 -17.42 -4.16 9.92
C LEU A 218 -16.91 -5.57 10.27
N GLY A 219 -16.20 -5.74 11.40
CA GLY A 219 -15.60 -7.01 11.79
C GLY A 219 -14.44 -7.48 10.90
N ARG A 220 -14.02 -6.63 9.94
CA ARG A 220 -12.94 -6.91 8.98
C ARG A 220 -11.97 -5.74 8.94
N HIS A 221 -10.70 -6.03 8.64
CA HIS A 221 -9.72 -4.96 8.49
C HIS A 221 -9.98 -4.17 7.19
N PRO A 222 -10.07 -2.82 7.22
CA PRO A 222 -10.29 -2.04 6.00
C PRO A 222 -9.29 -2.32 4.87
N ALA A 223 -8.03 -2.65 5.21
CA ALA A 223 -7.03 -3.04 4.23
C ALA A 223 -7.37 -4.36 3.50
N GLU A 224 -8.02 -5.31 4.17
CA GLU A 224 -8.50 -6.56 3.55
C GLU A 224 -9.65 -6.30 2.58
N LEU A 225 -10.40 -5.23 2.78
CA LEU A 225 -11.52 -4.87 1.93
C LEU A 225 -11.10 -4.23 0.60
N ARG A 226 -9.84 -3.78 0.46
CA ARG A 226 -9.29 -3.28 -0.80
C ARG A 226 -9.28 -4.33 -1.91
N GLN A 227 -9.21 -5.61 -1.57
CA GLN A 227 -9.33 -6.70 -2.56
C GLN A 227 -10.67 -6.67 -3.32
N TYR A 228 -11.65 -5.92 -2.82
CA TYR A 228 -12.96 -5.74 -3.45
C TYR A 228 -13.15 -4.35 -4.07
N SER A 229 -12.06 -3.59 -4.30
CA SER A 229 -12.13 -2.21 -4.82
C SER A 229 -12.95 -2.12 -6.09
N THR A 230 -12.67 -2.97 -7.07
CA THR A 230 -13.38 -3.03 -8.36
C THR A 230 -14.88 -3.33 -8.20
N GLN A 231 -15.24 -4.20 -7.25
CA GLN A 231 -16.63 -4.52 -6.94
C GLN A 231 -17.33 -3.34 -6.29
N PHE A 232 -16.66 -2.62 -5.37
CA PHE A 232 -17.21 -1.42 -4.75
C PHE A 232 -17.48 -0.32 -5.78
N GLU A 233 -16.55 -0.05 -6.69
CA GLU A 233 -16.71 0.93 -7.76
C GLU A 233 -17.92 0.56 -8.66
N ARG A 234 -17.97 -0.68 -9.15
CA ARG A 234 -19.08 -1.18 -9.99
C ARG A 234 -20.44 -1.04 -9.30
N ILE A 235 -20.52 -1.38 -7.99
CA ILE A 235 -21.76 -1.27 -7.22
C ILE A 235 -22.16 0.19 -7.04
N GLU A 236 -21.21 1.09 -6.74
CA GLU A 236 -21.48 2.52 -6.59
C GLU A 236 -21.90 3.16 -7.90
N GLU A 237 -21.28 2.82 -9.02
CA GLU A 237 -21.67 3.29 -10.35
C GLU A 237 -23.10 2.85 -10.67
N SER A 238 -23.46 1.56 -10.42
CA SER A 238 -24.81 1.03 -10.64
C SER A 238 -25.86 1.73 -9.78
N LEU A 239 -25.52 2.14 -8.55
CA LEU A 239 -26.40 2.87 -7.64
C LEU A 239 -26.50 4.35 -7.99
N SER A 240 -25.53 4.90 -8.71
CA SER A 240 -25.48 6.31 -9.14
C SER A 240 -26.17 6.52 -10.48
N ASP A 241 -26.41 5.45 -11.27
CA ASP A 241 -27.15 5.53 -12.53
C ASP A 241 -28.63 5.85 -12.28
N PRO A 242 -29.15 6.97 -12.81
CA PRO A 242 -30.57 7.32 -12.67
C PRO A 242 -31.53 6.29 -13.29
N ARG A 243 -31.06 5.51 -14.28
CA ARG A 243 -31.84 4.46 -14.93
C ARG A 243 -31.97 3.21 -14.06
N ALA A 244 -30.93 2.86 -13.29
CA ALA A 244 -30.97 1.77 -12.33
C ALA A 244 -31.92 2.05 -11.16
N ARG A 245 -32.09 3.32 -10.73
CA ARG A 245 -33.07 3.72 -9.70
C ARG A 245 -34.52 3.46 -10.11
N ASN A 246 -34.84 3.53 -11.40
CA ASN A 246 -36.19 3.29 -11.90
C ASN A 246 -36.56 1.81 -11.99
N THR A 247 -35.61 0.92 -12.19
CA THR A 247 -35.85 -0.54 -12.20
C THR A 247 -36.14 -1.08 -10.80
N TYR A 248 -35.50 -0.53 -9.77
CA TYR A 248 -35.79 -0.92 -8.37
C TYR A 248 -37.13 -0.39 -7.86
N ARG A 249 -37.59 0.78 -8.32
CA ARG A 249 -38.93 1.29 -8.00
C ARG A 249 -40.06 0.52 -8.69
N LYS A 250 -39.85 -0.03 -9.89
CA LYS A 250 -40.84 -0.83 -10.60
C LYS A 250 -41.02 -2.25 -10.04
N GLY A 251 -40.05 -2.80 -9.34
CA GLY A 251 -40.14 -4.11 -8.67
C GLY A 251 -40.82 -4.09 -7.30
N ALA A 252 -41.04 -2.92 -6.73
CA ALA A 252 -41.65 -2.75 -5.39
C ALA A 252 -43.13 -2.37 -5.43
N VAL A 253 -43.77 -2.36 -6.60
CA VAL A 253 -45.17 -2.01 -6.78
C VAL A 253 -45.89 -3.14 -7.54
N TYR A 254 -45.83 -4.33 -7.02
CA TYR A 254 -46.78 -5.40 -7.29
C TYR A 254 -46.91 -6.27 -6.03
N GLY A 255 -47.51 -5.71 -5.01
CA GLY A 255 -48.22 -6.40 -3.99
C GLY A 255 -49.68 -6.06 -4.23
N ASP A 256 -50.44 -7.08 -4.60
CA ASP A 256 -51.87 -7.08 -4.85
C ASP A 256 -52.62 -6.31 -3.77
N ASP A 257 -53.39 -5.31 -4.20
CA ASP A 257 -54.53 -4.80 -3.44
C ASP A 257 -55.78 -5.43 -4.08
N PRO A 258 -56.41 -6.40 -3.43
CA PRO A 258 -57.69 -6.91 -3.89
C PRO A 258 -58.75 -5.86 -3.53
N GLY A 259 -59.40 -5.38 -4.58
CA GLY A 259 -60.47 -4.39 -4.50
C GLY A 259 -61.54 -4.72 -3.46
N GLU A 260 -61.88 -3.75 -2.64
CA GLU A 260 -63.18 -3.65 -2.03
C GLU A 260 -64.13 -2.94 -3.00
N GLU A 261 -64.95 -3.73 -3.66
CA GLU A 261 -66.22 -3.31 -4.21
C GLU A 261 -67.09 -2.89 -3.01
N LEU A 262 -67.48 -1.66 -2.94
CA LEU A 262 -68.67 -1.23 -2.19
C LEU A 262 -69.72 -0.83 -3.20
N GLU A 263 -70.72 -1.75 -3.35
CA GLU A 263 -72.04 -1.44 -3.83
C GLU A 263 -72.76 -0.54 -2.79
N ASP A 264 -73.29 0.54 -3.27
CA ASP A 264 -74.70 1.00 -3.19
C ASP A 264 -74.83 2.41 -3.80
#